data_72b5ba952c6d35f314398457b8be0d66
#
_entry.id   72b5ba952c6d35f314398457b8be0d66
#
_cell.length_a   1.000
_cell.length_b   1.000
_cell.length_c   1.000
_cell.angle_alpha   90.00
_cell.angle_beta   90.00
_cell.angle_gamma   90.00
#
_symmetry.space_group_name_H-M   'P 1'
#
loop_
_entity.id
_entity.type
_entity.pdbx_description
1 polymer ?
#
loop_
_entity_poly.entity_id
_entity_poly.type
_entity_poly.pdbx_seq_one_letter_code
_entity_poly.pdbx_strand_id
1 'polypeptide(L)'
;GFEVDFDRVLTQMARRAPGKDKTATPRKEKDLPKVLSGMLGNKLTGAPLCAVIENTNTKSGDYGNLLDCPRPGHSDYTAFVKYNASNDIRGGGHFSGRLTAPIVFAGAVCRQILESKGVKIAAHISSIGNVSDSSFCPTEIDDALIEKLNSSSFALIDETAEKPMRDAVEDARMAQDSIGGTIECCVTGIDAGYGEPMFEGVEGVIAKAVFGVPAIKGIEFGKGFEL
;
A
#
# COMPACT_ATOMS: atom_id res chain seq x y z
N GLY A 1 15.16 22.80 -5.50
CA GLY A 1 14.15 21.76 -5.30
C GLY A 1 14.69 20.41 -5.71
N PHE A 2 14.16 19.37 -5.13
CA PHE A 2 14.51 17.98 -5.47
C PHE A 2 13.95 17.64 -6.85
N GLU A 3 14.73 16.95 -7.69
CA GLU A 3 14.29 16.48 -9.01
C GLU A 3 13.73 15.05 -8.86
N VAL A 4 12.44 14.89 -9.20
CA VAL A 4 11.73 13.62 -9.12
C VAL A 4 11.84 12.91 -10.45
N ASP A 5 12.29 11.67 -10.44
CA ASP A 5 12.13 10.76 -11.58
C ASP A 5 10.67 10.30 -11.64
N PHE A 6 9.91 10.90 -12.55
CA PHE A 6 8.47 10.63 -12.65
C PHE A 6 8.18 9.24 -13.26
N ASP A 7 9.07 8.68 -14.04
CA ASP A 7 8.92 7.33 -14.58
C ASP A 7 8.99 6.28 -13.47
N ARG A 8 9.83 6.51 -12.46
CA ARG A 8 9.86 5.69 -11.25
C ARG A 8 8.55 5.81 -10.44
N VAL A 9 7.96 7.00 -10.38
CA VAL A 9 6.64 7.18 -9.77
C VAL A 9 5.59 6.38 -10.52
N LEU A 10 5.54 6.48 -11.84
CA LEU A 10 4.60 5.73 -12.68
C LEU A 10 4.80 4.22 -12.55
N THR A 11 6.02 3.74 -12.40
CA THR A 11 6.34 2.33 -12.16
C THR A 11 5.69 1.85 -10.84
N GLN A 12 5.79 2.60 -9.74
CA GLN A 12 5.16 2.23 -8.48
C GLN A 12 3.62 2.30 -8.58
N MET A 13 3.07 3.30 -9.25
CA MET A 13 1.64 3.38 -9.52
C MET A 13 1.17 2.17 -10.33
N ALA A 14 1.92 1.77 -11.35
CA ALA A 14 1.63 0.60 -12.15
C ALA A 14 1.72 -0.71 -11.35
N ARG A 15 2.63 -0.83 -10.36
CA ARG A 15 2.69 -2.01 -9.46
C ARG A 15 1.42 -2.14 -8.62
N ARG A 16 0.87 -1.02 -8.17
CA ARG A 16 -0.37 -0.98 -7.38
C ARG A 16 -1.61 -1.20 -8.26
N ALA A 17 -1.62 -0.77 -9.52
CA ALA A 17 -2.79 -0.77 -10.38
C ALA A 17 -3.43 -2.17 -10.50
N PRO A 18 -4.80 -2.26 -10.48
CA PRO A 18 -5.52 -3.54 -10.54
C PRO A 18 -5.46 -4.20 -11.91
N GLY A 19 -5.86 -5.48 -11.97
CA GLY A 19 -6.12 -6.17 -13.24
C GLY A 19 -4.92 -6.86 -13.87
N LYS A 20 -3.88 -7.20 -13.09
CA LYS A 20 -2.65 -7.82 -13.60
C LYS A 20 -2.73 -9.34 -13.71
N ASP A 21 -3.40 -9.99 -12.78
CA ASP A 21 -3.54 -11.44 -12.72
C ASP A 21 -4.87 -11.88 -12.10
N LYS A 22 -5.08 -13.20 -11.98
CA LYS A 22 -6.31 -13.78 -11.43
C LYS A 22 -6.50 -13.52 -9.93
N THR A 23 -5.45 -13.15 -9.21
CA THR A 23 -5.51 -12.84 -7.76
C THR A 23 -5.91 -11.38 -7.51
N ALA A 24 -5.89 -10.54 -8.55
CA ALA A 24 -6.29 -9.14 -8.50
C ALA A 24 -7.75 -8.93 -8.94
N THR A 25 -8.33 -7.79 -8.55
CA THR A 25 -9.65 -7.39 -9.06
C THR A 25 -9.64 -7.26 -10.59
N PRO A 26 -10.74 -7.65 -11.30
CA PRO A 26 -10.82 -7.57 -12.76
C PRO A 26 -10.91 -6.14 -13.31
N ARG A 27 -10.95 -5.13 -12.46
CA ARG A 27 -10.95 -3.72 -12.89
C ARG A 27 -9.64 -3.36 -13.58
N LYS A 28 -9.73 -2.56 -14.64
CA LYS A 28 -8.58 -2.06 -15.40
C LYS A 28 -8.55 -0.54 -15.27
N GLU A 29 -7.63 -0.04 -14.48
CA GLU A 29 -7.44 1.40 -14.26
C GLU A 29 -5.95 1.71 -14.33
N LYS A 30 -5.59 2.79 -15.00
CA LYS A 30 -4.17 3.15 -15.19
C LYS A 30 -3.61 3.89 -13.98
N ASP A 31 -4.46 4.44 -13.11
CA ASP A 31 -4.09 5.23 -11.91
C ASP A 31 -3.02 6.30 -12.20
N LEU A 32 -3.14 7.00 -13.33
CA LEU A 32 -2.16 7.99 -13.74
C LEU A 32 -2.34 9.29 -12.93
N PRO A 33 -1.33 9.71 -12.15
CA PRO A 33 -1.41 10.96 -11.40
C PRO A 33 -1.20 12.16 -12.32
N LYS A 34 -2.06 13.16 -12.19
CA LYS A 34 -1.93 14.48 -12.80
C LYS A 34 -1.53 15.49 -11.73
N VAL A 35 -0.30 15.95 -11.75
CA VAL A 35 0.20 16.95 -10.80
C VAL A 35 -0.42 18.31 -11.14
N LEU A 36 -0.98 18.97 -10.14
CA LEU A 36 -1.64 20.29 -10.25
C LEU A 36 -0.83 21.41 -9.63
N SER A 37 -0.04 21.12 -8.58
CA SER A 37 0.82 22.09 -7.89
C SER A 37 1.99 21.42 -7.18
N GLY A 38 2.94 22.21 -6.71
CA GLY A 38 4.10 21.75 -5.95
C GLY A 38 5.28 21.27 -6.80
N MET A 39 5.12 21.27 -8.14
CA MET A 39 6.13 20.80 -9.07
C MET A 39 6.19 21.71 -10.30
N LEU A 40 7.40 22.00 -10.77
CA LEU A 40 7.67 22.71 -12.03
C LEU A 40 8.54 21.81 -12.90
N GLY A 41 7.99 21.32 -14.01
CA GLY A 41 8.59 20.17 -14.69
C GLY A 41 8.65 18.99 -13.71
N ASN A 42 9.85 18.43 -13.53
CA ASN A 42 10.08 17.33 -12.57
C ASN A 42 10.69 17.80 -11.23
N LYS A 43 10.78 19.11 -10.97
CA LYS A 43 11.36 19.66 -9.75
C LYS A 43 10.32 20.08 -8.73
N LEU A 44 10.46 19.61 -7.48
CA LEU A 44 9.65 20.09 -6.36
C LEU A 44 9.95 21.55 -6.06
N THR A 45 8.93 22.37 -5.89
CA THR A 45 9.04 23.82 -5.70
C THR A 45 9.07 24.25 -4.25
N GLY A 46 8.76 23.34 -3.30
CA GLY A 46 8.55 23.66 -1.89
C GLY A 46 7.12 24.08 -1.56
N ALA A 47 6.28 24.36 -2.56
CA ALA A 47 4.83 24.48 -2.36
C ALA A 47 4.19 23.10 -2.14
N PRO A 48 2.99 23.02 -1.52
CA PRO A 48 2.27 21.77 -1.36
C PRO A 48 2.10 21.03 -2.67
N LEU A 49 2.54 19.76 -2.69
CA LEU A 49 2.36 18.88 -3.84
C LEU A 49 0.92 18.38 -3.87
N CYS A 50 0.19 18.70 -4.94
CA CYS A 50 -1.16 18.23 -5.17
C CYS A 50 -1.21 17.46 -6.50
N ALA A 51 -1.84 16.28 -6.46
CA ALA A 51 -2.09 15.49 -7.65
C ALA A 51 -3.51 14.92 -7.64
N VAL A 52 -4.08 14.73 -8.82
CA VAL A 52 -5.38 14.09 -9.03
C VAL A 52 -5.17 12.78 -9.77
N ILE A 53 -5.80 11.72 -9.29
CA ILE A 53 -5.90 10.42 -9.96
C ILE A 53 -7.37 10.21 -10.31
N GLU A 54 -7.69 10.29 -11.58
CA GLU A 54 -9.06 10.18 -12.06
C GLU A 54 -9.59 8.75 -11.92
N ASN A 55 -10.84 8.62 -11.47
CA ASN A 55 -11.57 7.36 -11.47
C ASN A 55 -12.27 7.18 -12.83
N THR A 56 -11.66 6.43 -13.73
CA THR A 56 -12.18 6.24 -15.09
C THR A 56 -13.13 5.06 -15.24
N ASN A 57 -13.25 4.20 -14.22
CA ASN A 57 -14.10 2.99 -14.26
C ASN A 57 -15.19 3.04 -13.17
N THR A 58 -16.06 4.04 -13.25
CA THR A 58 -17.18 4.20 -12.32
C THR A 58 -18.42 3.50 -12.85
N LYS A 59 -19.00 2.60 -12.02
CA LYS A 59 -20.29 1.95 -12.24
C LYS A 59 -21.23 2.33 -11.10
N SER A 60 -21.68 3.58 -11.09
CA SER A 60 -22.48 4.15 -9.99
C SER A 60 -23.81 3.41 -9.74
N GLY A 61 -24.38 2.76 -10.75
CA GLY A 61 -25.61 1.99 -10.63
C GLY A 61 -25.50 0.75 -9.75
N ASP A 62 -24.27 0.19 -9.58
CA ASP A 62 -24.05 -1.04 -8.79
C ASP A 62 -24.16 -0.80 -7.26
N TYR A 63 -24.32 0.46 -6.82
CA TYR A 63 -24.26 0.84 -5.40
C TYR A 63 -25.60 1.31 -4.83
N GLY A 64 -26.68 1.33 -5.63
CA GLY A 64 -27.97 1.92 -5.22
C GLY A 64 -28.63 1.23 -4.03
N ASN A 65 -28.40 -0.07 -3.85
CA ASN A 65 -28.95 -0.87 -2.75
C ASN A 65 -28.17 -0.75 -1.43
N LEU A 66 -26.97 -0.16 -1.45
CA LEU A 66 -26.09 -0.12 -0.27
C LEU A 66 -26.56 0.86 0.82
N LEU A 67 -27.50 1.76 0.48
CA LEU A 67 -28.14 2.63 1.47
C LEU A 67 -28.97 1.81 2.46
N ASP A 68 -29.72 0.82 1.93
CA ASP A 68 -30.66 0.01 2.72
C ASP A 68 -30.03 -1.32 3.16
N CYS A 69 -29.00 -1.80 2.45
CA CYS A 69 -28.35 -3.07 2.71
C CYS A 69 -26.82 -2.92 2.70
N PRO A 70 -26.23 -2.47 3.82
CA PRO A 70 -24.77 -2.31 3.92
C PRO A 70 -24.05 -3.64 3.82
N ARG A 71 -22.89 -3.63 3.16
CA ARG A 71 -22.08 -4.85 2.95
C ARG A 71 -21.47 -5.34 4.27
N PRO A 72 -21.55 -6.64 4.59
CA PRO A 72 -20.81 -7.23 5.69
C PRO A 72 -19.30 -7.03 5.52
N GLY A 73 -18.59 -6.74 6.61
CA GLY A 73 -17.14 -6.54 6.59
C GLY A 73 -16.64 -5.25 5.92
N HIS A 74 -17.55 -4.39 5.46
CA HIS A 74 -17.24 -3.07 4.91
C HIS A 74 -17.70 -1.96 5.85
N SER A 75 -17.18 -0.74 5.66
CA SER A 75 -17.51 0.42 6.49
C SER A 75 -18.84 1.10 6.12
N ASP A 76 -19.67 0.52 5.28
CA ASP A 76 -20.92 1.13 4.81
C ASP A 76 -21.84 1.54 5.97
N TYR A 77 -22.11 0.63 6.91
CA TYR A 77 -22.96 0.89 8.07
C TYR A 77 -22.36 1.93 9.02
N THR A 78 -21.09 1.77 9.35
CA THR A 78 -20.41 2.73 10.26
C THR A 78 -20.29 4.12 9.65
N ALA A 79 -20.12 4.21 8.33
CA ALA A 79 -20.14 5.48 7.61
C ALA A 79 -21.53 6.12 7.63
N PHE A 80 -22.58 5.33 7.38
CA PHE A 80 -23.96 5.79 7.47
C PHE A 80 -24.26 6.41 8.85
N VAL A 81 -23.91 5.70 9.91
CA VAL A 81 -24.09 6.19 11.29
C VAL A 81 -23.24 7.45 11.55
N LYS A 82 -21.94 7.40 11.22
CA LYS A 82 -20.99 8.49 11.49
C LYS A 82 -21.37 9.80 10.80
N TYR A 83 -21.82 9.72 9.56
CA TYR A 83 -22.15 10.89 8.71
C TYR A 83 -23.64 11.16 8.62
N ASN A 84 -24.45 10.52 9.45
CA ASN A 84 -25.91 10.70 9.49
C ASN A 84 -26.54 10.57 8.08
N ALA A 85 -26.21 9.47 7.40
CA ALA A 85 -26.65 9.15 6.04
C ALA A 85 -26.20 10.13 4.93
N SER A 86 -25.28 11.06 5.22
CA SER A 86 -24.77 12.02 4.23
C SER A 86 -23.53 11.54 3.46
N ASN A 87 -23.09 10.31 3.70
CA ASN A 87 -21.92 9.74 3.02
C ASN A 87 -22.27 9.33 1.57
N ASP A 88 -21.32 9.57 0.66
CA ASP A 88 -21.42 9.04 -0.70
C ASP A 88 -21.02 7.56 -0.71
N ILE A 89 -21.99 6.68 -0.95
CA ILE A 89 -21.82 5.23 -0.97
C ILE A 89 -21.17 4.71 -2.26
N ARG A 90 -21.13 5.54 -3.31
CA ARG A 90 -20.65 5.12 -4.64
C ARG A 90 -19.17 4.76 -4.57
N GLY A 91 -18.83 3.56 -5.03
CA GLY A 91 -17.45 3.06 -5.04
C GLY A 91 -16.81 2.83 -3.67
N GLY A 92 -17.59 2.88 -2.57
CA GLY A 92 -17.11 2.80 -1.20
C GLY A 92 -16.58 4.12 -0.63
N GLY A 93 -16.61 5.20 -1.41
CA GLY A 93 -16.24 6.54 -0.97
C GLY A 93 -14.86 6.60 -0.28
N HIS A 94 -14.80 7.24 0.88
CA HIS A 94 -13.59 7.36 1.71
C HIS A 94 -13.07 6.03 2.30
N PHE A 95 -13.83 4.95 2.19
CA PHE A 95 -13.47 3.63 2.73
C PHE A 95 -13.03 2.66 1.64
N SER A 96 -12.92 3.12 0.40
CA SER A 96 -12.45 2.32 -0.71
C SER A 96 -10.96 2.02 -0.61
N GLY A 97 -10.56 0.77 -0.85
CA GLY A 97 -9.15 0.39 -1.02
C GLY A 97 -8.43 1.14 -2.15
N ARG A 98 -9.19 1.79 -3.05
CA ARG A 98 -8.67 2.68 -4.09
C ARG A 98 -7.89 3.87 -3.53
N LEU A 99 -8.19 4.33 -2.31
CA LEU A 99 -7.49 5.43 -1.66
C LEU A 99 -6.02 5.12 -1.35
N THR A 100 -5.57 3.88 -1.52
CA THR A 100 -4.15 3.54 -1.51
C THR A 100 -3.39 4.11 -2.71
N ALA A 101 -4.05 4.46 -3.82
CA ALA A 101 -3.38 5.05 -4.98
C ALA A 101 -2.69 6.39 -4.67
N PRO A 102 -3.33 7.39 -4.04
CA PRO A 102 -2.64 8.60 -3.61
C PRO A 102 -1.55 8.35 -2.56
N ILE A 103 -1.70 7.33 -1.70
CA ILE A 103 -0.66 6.94 -0.74
C ILE A 103 0.59 6.43 -1.48
N VAL A 104 0.41 5.58 -2.49
CA VAL A 104 1.52 5.07 -3.31
C VAL A 104 2.18 6.21 -4.11
N PHE A 105 1.41 7.15 -4.64
CA PHE A 105 1.96 8.33 -5.30
C PHE A 105 2.87 9.14 -4.36
N ALA A 106 2.36 9.49 -3.17
CA ALA A 106 3.14 10.22 -2.17
C ALA A 106 4.38 9.42 -1.74
N GLY A 107 4.22 8.12 -1.46
CA GLY A 107 5.31 7.23 -1.08
C GLY A 107 6.40 7.12 -2.16
N ALA A 108 6.02 7.06 -3.45
CA ALA A 108 6.97 6.98 -4.56
C ALA A 108 7.83 8.26 -4.71
N VAL A 109 7.26 9.43 -4.37
CA VAL A 109 8.02 10.68 -4.33
C VAL A 109 8.91 10.74 -3.08
N CYS A 110 8.35 10.47 -1.90
CA CYS A 110 9.09 10.49 -0.63
C CYS A 110 10.25 9.51 -0.62
N ARG A 111 10.06 8.32 -1.20
CA ARG A 111 11.09 7.30 -1.30
C ARG A 111 12.32 7.80 -2.06
N GLN A 112 12.16 8.50 -3.18
CA GLN A 112 13.28 9.05 -3.93
C GLN A 112 14.05 10.11 -3.12
N ILE A 113 13.35 10.93 -2.31
CA ILE A 113 13.97 11.88 -1.40
C ILE A 113 14.78 11.15 -0.32
N LEU A 114 14.24 10.06 0.24
CA LEU A 114 14.93 9.25 1.24
C LEU A 114 16.16 8.55 0.65
N GLU A 115 16.04 7.97 -0.54
CA GLU A 115 17.14 7.32 -1.26
C GLU A 115 18.30 8.30 -1.53
N SER A 116 17.98 9.59 -1.84
CA SER A 116 19.03 10.62 -2.00
C SER A 116 19.79 10.93 -0.73
N LYS A 117 19.27 10.51 0.42
CA LYS A 117 19.91 10.60 1.74
C LYS A 117 20.51 9.27 2.20
N GLY A 118 20.57 8.27 1.35
CA GLY A 118 21.10 6.94 1.67
C GLY A 118 20.13 6.00 2.37
N VAL A 119 18.87 6.43 2.61
CA VAL A 119 17.85 5.57 3.23
C VAL A 119 17.19 4.72 2.15
N LYS A 120 17.14 3.40 2.36
CA LYS A 120 16.54 2.44 1.45
C LYS A 120 15.41 1.69 2.15
N ILE A 121 14.35 1.40 1.39
CA ILE A 121 13.16 0.73 1.90
C ILE A 121 12.81 -0.41 0.95
N ALA A 122 12.55 -1.58 1.51
CA ALA A 122 12.02 -2.72 0.78
C ALA A 122 10.95 -3.42 1.60
N ALA A 123 10.04 -4.10 0.89
CA ALA A 123 9.00 -4.92 1.52
C ALA A 123 8.74 -6.16 0.65
N HIS A 124 8.36 -7.25 1.32
CA HIS A 124 7.95 -8.47 0.67
C HIS A 124 6.71 -9.08 1.33
N ILE A 125 6.09 -10.03 0.66
CA ILE A 125 4.99 -10.81 1.21
C ILE A 125 5.59 -11.87 2.13
N SER A 126 5.51 -11.65 3.44
CA SER A 126 6.04 -12.57 4.44
C SER A 126 5.18 -13.82 4.58
N SER A 127 3.84 -13.69 4.46
CA SER A 127 2.95 -14.86 4.44
C SER A 127 1.64 -14.59 3.73
N ILE A 128 1.01 -15.65 3.20
CA ILE A 128 -0.41 -15.69 2.79
C ILE A 128 -1.01 -16.96 3.39
N GLY A 129 -2.00 -16.80 4.28
CA GLY A 129 -2.56 -17.91 5.04
C GLY A 129 -1.48 -18.65 5.82
N ASN A 130 -1.34 -19.94 5.55
CA ASN A 130 -0.37 -20.82 6.19
C ASN A 130 0.94 -20.97 5.40
N VAL A 131 1.08 -20.27 4.28
CA VAL A 131 2.31 -20.31 3.46
C VAL A 131 3.16 -19.10 3.79
N SER A 132 4.41 -19.34 4.18
CA SER A 132 5.35 -18.29 4.54
C SER A 132 6.51 -18.23 3.56
N ASP A 133 7.03 -17.01 3.35
CA ASP A 133 8.32 -16.73 2.73
C ASP A 133 9.44 -16.77 3.77
N SER A 134 10.68 -16.66 3.34
CA SER A 134 11.82 -16.39 4.22
C SER A 134 11.72 -14.97 4.81
N SER A 135 12.10 -14.78 6.07
CA SER A 135 12.19 -13.46 6.70
C SER A 135 13.47 -12.73 6.34
N PHE A 136 13.49 -11.41 6.46
CA PHE A 136 14.74 -10.64 6.36
C PHE A 136 15.75 -11.10 7.41
N CYS A 137 16.98 -11.36 6.95
CA CYS A 137 18.13 -11.49 7.85
C CYS A 137 18.78 -10.10 7.99
N PRO A 138 18.78 -9.47 9.18
CA PRO A 138 19.27 -8.09 9.35
C PRO A 138 20.72 -7.87 8.92
N THR A 139 21.52 -8.93 8.86
CA THR A 139 22.93 -8.89 8.44
C THR A 139 23.15 -9.17 6.96
N GLU A 140 22.09 -9.52 6.22
CA GLU A 140 22.16 -9.95 4.81
C GLU A 140 21.31 -9.08 3.87
N ILE A 141 20.79 -7.95 4.37
CA ILE A 141 20.02 -7.01 3.53
C ILE A 141 21.00 -6.19 2.71
N ASP A 142 21.16 -6.54 1.46
CA ASP A 142 22.00 -5.83 0.50
C ASP A 142 21.18 -5.09 -0.56
N ASP A 143 21.88 -4.33 -1.39
CA ASP A 143 21.24 -3.54 -2.46
C ASP A 143 20.59 -4.43 -3.51
N ALA A 144 21.13 -5.60 -3.80
CA ALA A 144 20.59 -6.50 -4.80
C ALA A 144 19.23 -7.07 -4.35
N LEU A 145 19.10 -7.46 -3.07
CA LEU A 145 17.84 -7.91 -2.50
C LEU A 145 16.81 -6.77 -2.52
N ILE A 146 17.19 -5.56 -2.10
CA ILE A 146 16.32 -4.39 -2.11
C ILE A 146 15.79 -4.10 -3.52
N GLU A 147 16.66 -4.13 -4.53
CA GLU A 147 16.27 -3.89 -5.92
C GLU A 147 15.38 -5.01 -6.46
N LYS A 148 15.69 -6.28 -6.19
CA LYS A 148 14.86 -7.43 -6.53
C LYS A 148 13.43 -7.25 -6.01
N LEU A 149 13.26 -6.98 -4.71
CA LEU A 149 11.95 -6.83 -4.08
C LEU A 149 11.19 -5.62 -4.63
N ASN A 150 11.88 -4.52 -4.87
CA ASN A 150 11.28 -3.28 -5.34
C ASN A 150 10.86 -3.31 -6.81
N SER A 151 11.44 -4.18 -7.62
CA SER A 151 11.10 -4.38 -9.04
C SER A 151 10.06 -5.48 -9.24
N SER A 152 9.91 -6.40 -8.29
CA SER A 152 8.98 -7.53 -8.40
C SER A 152 7.51 -7.09 -8.28
N SER A 153 6.63 -7.73 -9.05
CA SER A 153 5.18 -7.59 -8.92
C SER A 153 4.58 -8.46 -7.82
N PHE A 154 5.27 -9.55 -7.43
CA PHE A 154 4.96 -10.42 -6.32
C PHE A 154 6.24 -10.60 -5.53
N ALA A 155 6.51 -9.66 -4.63
CA ALA A 155 7.80 -9.53 -3.96
C ALA A 155 8.00 -10.64 -2.93
N LEU A 156 8.98 -11.51 -3.17
CA LEU A 156 9.38 -12.62 -2.29
C LEU A 156 10.91 -12.67 -2.18
N ILE A 157 11.39 -13.05 -1.01
CA ILE A 157 12.80 -13.38 -0.79
C ILE A 157 13.09 -14.74 -1.43
N ASP A 158 12.26 -15.75 -1.13
CA ASP A 158 12.30 -17.08 -1.73
C ASP A 158 11.15 -17.25 -2.75
N GLU A 159 11.50 -17.25 -4.03
CA GLU A 159 10.52 -17.37 -5.13
C GLU A 159 9.78 -18.72 -5.14
N THR A 160 10.27 -19.74 -4.43
CA THR A 160 9.59 -21.03 -4.33
C THR A 160 8.26 -20.94 -3.59
N ALA A 161 8.05 -19.92 -2.75
CA ALA A 161 6.81 -19.66 -2.05
C ALA A 161 5.70 -19.05 -2.95
N GLU A 162 6.04 -18.52 -4.15
CA GLU A 162 5.05 -17.83 -5.00
C GLU A 162 3.89 -18.73 -5.38
N LYS A 163 4.19 -19.92 -5.93
CA LYS A 163 3.15 -20.83 -6.39
C LYS A 163 2.23 -21.27 -5.25
N PRO A 164 2.73 -21.78 -4.10
CA PRO A 164 1.86 -22.14 -2.97
C PRO A 164 1.02 -20.97 -2.43
N MET A 165 1.56 -19.75 -2.39
CA MET A 165 0.82 -18.57 -1.97
C MET A 165 -0.32 -18.22 -2.93
N ARG A 166 -0.07 -18.30 -4.24
CA ARG A 166 -1.09 -18.05 -5.26
C ARG A 166 -2.18 -19.15 -5.26
N ASP A 167 -1.81 -20.40 -5.04
CA ASP A 167 -2.74 -21.51 -4.90
C ASP A 167 -3.65 -21.27 -3.67
N ALA A 168 -3.11 -20.84 -2.52
CA ALA A 168 -3.89 -20.52 -1.33
C ALA A 168 -4.90 -19.37 -1.57
N VAL A 169 -4.53 -18.35 -2.34
CA VAL A 169 -5.45 -17.27 -2.73
C VAL A 169 -6.57 -17.81 -3.62
N GLU A 170 -6.24 -18.68 -4.57
CA GLU A 170 -7.22 -19.26 -5.49
C GLU A 170 -8.19 -20.20 -4.77
N ASP A 171 -7.71 -21.00 -3.82
CA ASP A 171 -8.54 -21.87 -2.99
C ASP A 171 -9.55 -21.06 -2.17
N ALA A 172 -9.12 -19.96 -1.53
CA ALA A 172 -10.01 -19.05 -0.81
C ALA A 172 -11.05 -18.42 -1.75
N ARG A 173 -10.64 -18.00 -2.94
CA ARG A 173 -11.54 -17.46 -3.97
C ARG A 173 -12.59 -18.47 -4.40
N MET A 174 -12.20 -19.73 -4.62
CA MET A 174 -13.11 -20.81 -5.00
C MET A 174 -14.08 -21.17 -3.88
N ALA A 175 -13.64 -21.04 -2.63
CA ALA A 175 -14.50 -21.19 -1.45
C ALA A 175 -15.41 -19.99 -1.18
N GLN A 176 -15.32 -18.91 -1.98
CA GLN A 176 -16.01 -17.62 -1.77
C GLN A 176 -15.68 -17.00 -0.40
N ASP A 177 -14.45 -17.17 0.03
CA ASP A 177 -13.91 -16.65 1.28
C ASP A 177 -12.73 -15.70 0.98
N SER A 178 -12.16 -15.14 2.03
CA SER A 178 -10.98 -14.28 2.00
C SER A 178 -9.84 -14.91 2.78
N ILE A 179 -8.61 -14.62 2.34
CA ILE A 179 -7.40 -15.05 3.01
C ILE A 179 -6.57 -13.82 3.40
N GLY A 180 -6.03 -13.82 4.61
CA GLY A 180 -5.11 -12.79 5.08
C GLY A 180 -3.66 -13.18 4.87
N GLY A 181 -2.77 -12.27 5.25
CA GLY A 181 -1.33 -12.47 5.18
C GLY A 181 -0.57 -11.38 5.91
N THR A 182 0.74 -11.48 5.86
CA THR A 182 1.66 -10.50 6.46
C THR A 182 2.62 -9.94 5.41
N ILE A 183 2.97 -8.69 5.58
CA ILE A 183 4.01 -8.00 4.81
C ILE A 183 5.13 -7.69 5.78
N GLU A 184 6.36 -8.07 5.45
CA GLU A 184 7.54 -7.64 6.17
C GLU A 184 8.20 -6.49 5.41
N CYS A 185 8.64 -5.46 6.14
CA CYS A 185 9.28 -4.27 5.57
C CYS A 185 10.58 -3.98 6.28
N CYS A 186 11.63 -3.68 5.54
CA CYS A 186 12.89 -3.22 6.09
C CYS A 186 13.22 -1.80 5.66
N VAL A 187 13.92 -1.08 6.54
CA VAL A 187 14.51 0.23 6.29
C VAL A 187 15.98 0.17 6.67
N THR A 188 16.86 0.56 5.75
CA THR A 188 18.31 0.62 5.97
C THR A 188 18.83 2.03 5.72
N GLY A 189 20.00 2.35 6.27
CA GLY A 189 20.65 3.65 6.06
C GLY A 189 19.99 4.83 6.79
N ILE A 190 19.15 4.56 7.79
CA ILE A 190 18.59 5.59 8.65
C ILE A 190 19.52 5.88 9.82
N ASP A 191 19.82 7.14 10.07
CA ASP A 191 20.65 7.57 11.20
C ASP A 191 19.89 7.37 12.53
N ALA A 192 20.65 7.16 13.61
CA ALA A 192 20.09 7.18 14.95
C ALA A 192 19.62 8.56 15.36
N GLY A 193 18.59 8.63 16.21
CA GLY A 193 18.10 9.88 16.80
C GLY A 193 16.85 10.45 16.14
N TYR A 194 16.20 9.72 15.24
CA TYR A 194 14.87 10.09 14.73
C TYR A 194 13.77 9.72 15.75
N GLY A 195 12.68 10.50 15.69
CA GLY A 195 11.54 10.36 16.58
C GLY A 195 11.72 11.10 17.90
N GLU A 196 10.63 11.24 18.65
CA GLU A 196 10.58 11.92 19.93
C GLU A 196 10.11 10.96 21.02
N PRO A 197 10.55 11.14 22.28
CA PRO A 197 10.12 10.28 23.38
C PRO A 197 8.60 10.26 23.56
N MET A 198 8.11 9.12 24.03
CA MET A 198 6.73 8.78 24.35
C MET A 198 5.84 8.60 23.11
N PHE A 199 5.22 9.65 22.53
CA PHE A 199 4.12 9.49 21.58
C PHE A 199 4.52 9.69 20.11
N GLU A 200 5.62 10.35 19.83
CA GLU A 200 6.11 10.64 18.47
C GLU A 200 7.38 9.80 18.13
N GLY A 201 7.55 8.67 18.78
CA GLY A 201 8.57 7.68 18.43
C GLY A 201 8.35 7.13 17.01
N VAL A 202 9.42 6.70 16.37
CA VAL A 202 9.38 6.20 14.97
C VAL A 202 8.36 5.10 14.79
N GLU A 203 8.27 4.13 15.72
CA GLU A 203 7.30 3.04 15.68
C GLU A 203 5.86 3.56 15.74
N GLY A 204 5.57 4.52 16.64
CA GLY A 204 4.24 5.11 16.77
C GLY A 204 3.81 5.86 15.51
N VAL A 205 4.71 6.62 14.88
CA VAL A 205 4.44 7.36 13.65
C VAL A 205 4.21 6.41 12.48
N ILE A 206 5.06 5.36 12.34
CA ILE A 206 4.89 4.33 11.31
C ILE A 206 3.58 3.57 11.53
N ALA A 207 3.28 3.13 12.74
CA ALA A 207 2.05 2.41 13.06
C ALA A 207 0.81 3.23 12.68
N LYS A 208 0.78 4.52 13.03
CA LYS A 208 -0.30 5.43 12.65
C LYS A 208 -0.49 5.51 11.13
N ALA A 209 0.60 5.58 10.36
CA ALA A 209 0.55 5.62 8.91
C ALA A 209 0.08 4.28 8.31
N VAL A 210 0.59 3.16 8.84
CA VAL A 210 0.26 1.80 8.37
C VAL A 210 -1.21 1.45 8.64
N PHE A 211 -1.76 1.81 9.81
CA PHE A 211 -3.20 1.63 10.08
C PHE A 211 -4.11 2.53 9.22
N GLY A 212 -3.56 3.52 8.53
CA GLY A 212 -4.27 4.26 7.47
C GLY A 212 -4.48 3.45 6.18
N VAL A 213 -3.76 2.34 6.01
CA VAL A 213 -3.95 1.42 4.88
C VAL A 213 -5.14 0.50 5.18
N PRO A 214 -6.13 0.39 4.28
CA PRO A 214 -7.28 -0.49 4.50
C PRO A 214 -6.87 -1.94 4.76
N ALA A 215 -7.64 -2.63 5.61
CA ALA A 215 -7.49 -4.03 6.00
C ALA A 215 -6.27 -4.36 6.89
N ILE A 216 -5.43 -3.42 7.25
CA ILE A 216 -4.39 -3.64 8.25
C ILE A 216 -5.06 -3.87 9.63
N LYS A 217 -4.64 -4.94 10.33
CA LYS A 217 -5.17 -5.36 11.63
C LYS A 217 -4.13 -5.44 12.74
N GLY A 218 -2.85 -5.45 12.39
CA GLY A 218 -1.76 -5.51 13.35
C GLY A 218 -0.46 -5.00 12.74
N ILE A 219 0.46 -4.60 13.60
CA ILE A 219 1.83 -4.24 13.26
C ILE A 219 2.73 -4.67 14.41
N GLU A 220 3.90 -5.16 14.07
CA GLU A 220 4.96 -5.51 15.00
C GLU A 220 6.28 -4.91 14.54
N PHE A 221 7.18 -4.68 15.48
CA PHE A 221 8.51 -4.17 15.21
C PHE A 221 9.56 -5.11 15.82
N GLY A 222 10.64 -5.37 15.08
CA GLY A 222 11.67 -6.30 15.49
C GLY A 222 11.11 -7.71 15.67
N LYS A 223 11.29 -8.30 16.85
CA LYS A 223 10.76 -9.62 17.19
C LYS A 223 9.28 -9.61 17.62
N GLY A 224 8.72 -8.42 17.84
CA GLY A 224 7.30 -8.31 18.19
C GLY A 224 6.91 -9.18 19.38
N PHE A 225 5.87 -9.99 19.22
CA PHE A 225 5.36 -10.89 20.26
C PHE A 225 6.18 -12.19 20.44
N GLU A 226 7.25 -12.37 19.68
CA GLU A 226 8.19 -13.52 19.85
C GLU A 226 9.26 -13.26 20.93
N LEU A 227 9.29 -12.08 21.54
CA LEU A 227 10.22 -11.71 22.63
C LEU A 227 9.80 -12.32 23.96
#